data_d464bce55d454a9c1f0da11d0b2ac254
#
_entry.id   d464bce55d454a9c1f0da11d0b2ac254
#
_cell.length_a   1.000
_cell.length_b   1.000
_cell.length_c   1.000
_cell.angle_alpha   90.00
_cell.angle_beta   90.00
_cell.angle_gamma   90.00
#
_symmetry.space_group_name_H-M   'P 1'
#
loop_
_entity.id
_entity.type
_entity.pdbx_description
1 polymer ?
#
loop_
_entity_poly.entity_id
_entity_poly.type
_entity_poly.pdbx_seq_one_letter_code
_entity_poly.pdbx_strand_id
1 'polypeptide(L)'
;MDFSSVTISDWIMIIVVFSGPIAAVQIQKYLERQKESKDRKLNVFRDLMTTRASPLAPLHVSALNMVGLEFQRGKKYTKVLNAWTTYLDHLNTTIGDSDSSQVIWADKKDDLLSDLLYEMGQSLGFDFDKVHIKKAGYIPVAYSDQNNE
;
A
#
# COMPACT_ATOMS: atom_id res chain seq x y z
N MET A 1 37.48 29.60 39.33
CA MET A 1 36.95 29.55 37.96
C MET A 1 35.96 30.70 37.84
N ASP A 2 36.38 31.80 37.21
CA ASP A 2 35.53 32.99 37.06
C ASP A 2 34.55 32.77 35.92
N PHE A 3 33.29 32.58 36.26
CA PHE A 3 32.18 32.48 35.30
C PHE A 3 31.70 33.83 34.73
N SER A 4 32.38 34.93 35.11
CA SER A 4 31.97 36.30 34.79
C SER A 4 32.37 36.80 33.40
N SER A 5 33.01 35.98 32.55
CA SER A 5 33.45 36.36 31.20
C SER A 5 32.73 35.61 30.05
N VAL A 6 31.65 34.86 30.36
CA VAL A 6 30.89 34.19 29.32
C VAL A 6 30.05 35.23 28.57
N THR A 7 30.40 35.48 27.32
CA THR A 7 29.68 36.41 26.45
C THR A 7 28.41 35.76 25.89
N ILE A 8 27.46 36.59 25.43
CA ILE A 8 26.24 36.10 24.76
C ILE A 8 26.59 35.17 23.55
N SER A 9 27.70 35.47 22.87
CA SER A 9 28.24 34.66 21.77
C SER A 9 28.61 33.25 22.21
N ASP A 10 29.17 33.08 23.40
CA ASP A 10 29.57 31.77 23.94
C ASP A 10 28.33 30.91 24.24
N TRP A 11 27.27 31.51 24.77
CA TRP A 11 26.00 30.82 25.00
C TRP A 11 25.32 30.37 23.68
N ILE A 12 25.34 31.23 22.66
CA ILE A 12 24.84 30.90 21.33
C ILE A 12 25.64 29.74 20.74
N MET A 13 26.95 29.76 20.84
CA MET A 13 27.82 28.70 20.34
C MET A 13 27.56 27.38 21.06
N ILE A 14 27.38 27.34 22.37
CA ILE A 14 27.07 26.18 23.15
C ILE A 14 25.71 25.58 22.69
N ILE A 15 24.68 26.41 22.53
CA ILE A 15 23.35 25.98 22.10
C ILE A 15 23.43 25.37 20.70
N VAL A 16 24.15 25.99 19.76
CA VAL A 16 24.28 25.48 18.37
C VAL A 16 25.03 24.16 18.35
N VAL A 17 26.12 24.02 19.12
CA VAL A 17 26.92 22.78 19.15
C VAL A 17 26.12 21.60 19.71
N PHE A 18 25.28 21.82 20.72
CA PHE A 18 24.48 20.74 21.30
C PHE A 18 23.18 20.50 20.57
N SER A 19 22.53 21.50 19.98
CA SER A 19 21.26 21.33 19.25
C SER A 19 21.44 20.71 17.88
N GLY A 20 22.57 20.96 17.21
CA GLY A 20 22.84 20.41 15.85
C GLY A 20 22.75 18.89 15.78
N PRO A 21 23.49 18.13 16.58
CA PRO A 21 23.41 16.66 16.57
C PRO A 21 22.01 16.12 16.92
N ILE A 22 21.31 16.75 17.85
CA ILE A 22 19.95 16.34 18.25
C ILE A 22 18.98 16.57 17.09
N ALA A 23 19.04 17.71 16.41
CA ALA A 23 18.21 18.01 15.25
C ALA A 23 18.49 17.02 14.11
N ALA A 24 19.76 16.70 13.83
CA ALA A 24 20.13 15.74 12.80
C ALA A 24 19.55 14.34 13.07
N VAL A 25 19.63 13.83 14.29
CA VAL A 25 19.03 12.54 14.68
C VAL A 25 17.52 12.55 14.56
N GLN A 26 16.84 13.63 14.93
CA GLN A 26 15.37 13.74 14.80
C GLN A 26 14.93 13.74 13.34
N ILE A 27 15.63 14.46 12.47
CA ILE A 27 15.37 14.49 11.03
C ILE A 27 15.60 13.07 10.44
N GLN A 28 16.70 12.41 10.80
CA GLN A 28 16.97 11.05 10.32
C GLN A 28 15.87 10.08 10.73
N LYS A 29 15.46 10.06 12.00
CA LYS A 29 14.36 9.21 12.48
C LYS A 29 13.03 9.51 11.78
N TYR A 30 12.75 10.77 11.47
CA TYR A 30 11.56 11.14 10.72
C TYR A 30 11.59 10.57 9.31
N LEU A 31 12.72 10.69 8.60
CA LEU A 31 12.89 10.16 7.24
C LEU A 31 12.81 8.61 7.22
N GLU A 32 13.41 7.95 8.19
CA GLU A 32 13.34 6.49 8.35
C GLU A 32 11.90 6.01 8.51
N ARG A 33 11.12 6.63 9.39
CA ARG A 33 9.68 6.30 9.58
C ARG A 33 8.85 6.50 8.31
N GLN A 34 9.14 7.56 7.55
CA GLN A 34 8.47 7.81 6.27
C GLN A 34 8.81 6.71 5.25
N LYS A 35 10.09 6.32 5.17
CA LYS A 35 10.55 5.24 4.31
C LYS A 35 9.90 3.91 4.69
N GLU A 36 9.95 3.52 5.96
CA GLU A 36 9.34 2.28 6.45
C GLU A 36 7.84 2.22 6.16
N SER A 37 7.12 3.32 6.37
CA SER A 37 5.69 3.39 6.05
C SER A 37 5.42 3.22 4.55
N LYS A 38 6.28 3.80 3.69
CA LYS A 38 6.18 3.62 2.24
C LYS A 38 6.50 2.17 1.84
N ASP A 39 7.52 1.57 2.44
CA ASP A 39 7.95 0.20 2.15
C ASP A 39 6.88 -0.82 2.54
N ARG A 40 6.20 -0.65 3.69
CA ARG A 40 5.07 -1.52 4.08
C ARG A 40 3.92 -1.44 3.05
N LYS A 41 3.53 -0.24 2.64
CA LYS A 41 2.50 -0.05 1.61
C LYS A 41 2.90 -0.68 0.27
N LEU A 42 4.17 -0.53 -0.09
CA LEU A 42 4.71 -1.12 -1.30
C LEU A 42 4.68 -2.65 -1.26
N ASN A 43 4.97 -3.25 -0.10
CA ASN A 43 4.88 -4.70 0.07
C ASN A 43 3.44 -5.20 -0.10
N VAL A 44 2.45 -4.57 0.56
CA VAL A 44 1.03 -4.91 0.38
C VAL A 44 0.62 -4.81 -1.10
N PHE A 45 1.04 -3.74 -1.78
CA PHE A 45 0.78 -3.57 -3.20
C PHE A 45 1.41 -4.68 -4.06
N ARG A 46 2.69 -5.03 -3.80
CA ARG A 46 3.39 -6.10 -4.52
C ARG A 46 2.72 -7.46 -4.32
N ASP A 47 2.33 -7.77 -3.09
CA ASP A 47 1.66 -9.03 -2.76
C ASP A 47 0.33 -9.15 -3.50
N LEU A 48 -0.48 -8.10 -3.56
CA LEU A 48 -1.72 -8.09 -4.33
C LEU A 48 -1.45 -8.17 -5.85
N MET A 49 -0.43 -7.47 -6.36
CA MET A 49 -0.06 -7.53 -7.78
C MET A 49 0.42 -8.92 -8.19
N THR A 50 1.20 -9.59 -7.36
CA THR A 50 1.72 -10.94 -7.66
C THR A 50 0.64 -12.01 -7.58
N THR A 51 -0.34 -11.82 -6.71
CA THR A 51 -1.42 -12.80 -6.47
C THR A 51 -2.74 -12.45 -7.15
N ARG A 52 -2.78 -11.40 -8.00
CA ARG A 52 -4.03 -10.91 -8.61
C ARG A 52 -4.78 -11.95 -9.43
N ALA A 53 -4.05 -12.93 -9.98
CA ALA A 53 -4.61 -14.03 -10.73
C ALA A 53 -5.08 -15.21 -9.84
N SER A 54 -4.79 -15.18 -8.54
CA SER A 54 -5.17 -16.20 -7.56
C SER A 54 -5.76 -15.56 -6.30
N PRO A 55 -6.97 -14.99 -6.37
CA PRO A 55 -7.57 -14.22 -5.26
C PRO A 55 -7.80 -15.03 -3.99
N LEU A 56 -7.87 -16.37 -4.09
CA LEU A 56 -8.03 -17.26 -2.92
C LEU A 56 -6.71 -17.64 -2.26
N ALA A 57 -5.56 -17.24 -2.83
CA ALA A 57 -4.27 -17.50 -2.22
C ALA A 57 -4.18 -16.85 -0.83
N PRO A 58 -3.66 -17.55 0.21
CA PRO A 58 -3.54 -16.99 1.55
C PRO A 58 -2.79 -15.65 1.59
N LEU A 59 -1.77 -15.49 0.74
CA LEU A 59 -1.03 -14.24 0.60
C LEU A 59 -1.91 -13.10 0.08
N HIS A 60 -2.80 -13.38 -0.90
CA HIS A 60 -3.75 -12.39 -1.42
C HIS A 60 -4.71 -11.90 -0.34
N VAL A 61 -5.33 -12.84 0.38
CA VAL A 61 -6.26 -12.52 1.47
C VAL A 61 -5.57 -11.73 2.57
N SER A 62 -4.36 -12.13 2.97
CA SER A 62 -3.57 -11.42 3.97
C SER A 62 -3.26 -9.99 3.52
N ALA A 63 -2.76 -9.82 2.30
CA ALA A 63 -2.43 -8.51 1.75
C ALA A 63 -3.68 -7.60 1.63
N LEU A 64 -4.82 -8.16 1.21
CA LEU A 64 -6.09 -7.44 1.10
C LEU A 64 -6.55 -6.90 2.47
N ASN A 65 -6.40 -7.69 3.53
CA ASN A 65 -6.73 -7.28 4.89
C ASN A 65 -5.77 -6.20 5.43
N MET A 66 -4.53 -6.14 4.93
CA MET A 66 -3.55 -5.13 5.33
C MET A 66 -3.78 -3.76 4.67
N VAL A 67 -4.55 -3.67 3.58
CA VAL A 67 -4.82 -2.39 2.89
C VAL A 67 -5.44 -1.38 3.85
N GLY A 68 -6.49 -1.76 4.58
CA GLY A 68 -7.16 -0.89 5.54
C GLY A 68 -6.26 -0.40 6.67
N LEU A 69 -5.25 -1.19 7.06
CA LEU A 69 -4.29 -0.83 8.11
C LEU A 69 -3.20 0.12 7.59
N GLU A 70 -2.61 -0.18 6.44
CA GLU A 70 -1.44 0.54 5.95
C GLU A 70 -1.80 1.85 5.24
N PHE A 71 -2.97 1.97 4.61
CA PHE A 71 -3.38 3.13 3.83
C PHE A 71 -4.28 4.13 4.59
N GLN A 72 -4.47 3.99 5.92
CA GLN A 72 -5.39 4.83 6.71
C GLN A 72 -4.99 6.31 6.82
N ARG A 73 -3.71 6.67 6.71
CA ARG A 73 -3.22 8.01 7.04
C ARG A 73 -3.03 8.89 5.81
N GLY A 74 -3.90 9.91 5.71
CA GLY A 74 -3.74 11.04 4.80
C GLY A 74 -4.73 11.05 3.63
N LYS A 75 -5.15 12.24 3.23
CA LYS A 75 -6.09 12.49 2.12
C LYS A 75 -5.64 11.85 0.79
N LYS A 76 -4.34 11.65 0.64
CA LYS A 76 -3.73 10.99 -0.53
C LYS A 76 -4.26 9.56 -0.76
N TYR A 77 -4.64 8.85 0.31
CA TYR A 77 -5.05 7.45 0.24
C TYR A 77 -6.57 7.24 0.22
N THR A 78 -7.37 8.31 0.21
CA THR A 78 -8.84 8.22 0.20
C THR A 78 -9.36 7.39 -0.97
N LYS A 79 -8.77 7.56 -2.17
CA LYS A 79 -9.16 6.79 -3.35
C LYS A 79 -8.85 5.30 -3.20
N VAL A 80 -7.70 4.97 -2.61
CA VAL A 80 -7.32 3.57 -2.33
C VAL A 80 -8.33 2.93 -1.39
N LEU A 81 -8.67 3.60 -0.29
CA LEU A 81 -9.62 3.09 0.70
C LEU A 81 -11.03 2.94 0.11
N ASN A 82 -11.48 3.88 -0.71
CA ASN A 82 -12.77 3.77 -1.39
C ASN A 82 -12.80 2.58 -2.36
N ALA A 83 -11.76 2.40 -3.17
CA ALA A 83 -11.66 1.26 -4.09
C ALA A 83 -11.61 -0.06 -3.32
N TRP A 84 -10.84 -0.11 -2.22
CA TRP A 84 -10.75 -1.27 -1.33
C TRP A 84 -12.11 -1.63 -0.71
N THR A 85 -12.84 -0.66 -0.15
CA THR A 85 -14.19 -0.89 0.41
C THR A 85 -15.14 -1.39 -0.66
N THR A 86 -15.15 -0.77 -1.84
CA THR A 86 -16.01 -1.20 -2.96
C THR A 86 -15.70 -2.63 -3.40
N TYR A 87 -14.41 -3.00 -3.43
CA TYR A 87 -14.00 -4.36 -3.76
C TYR A 87 -14.46 -5.36 -2.68
N LEU A 88 -14.28 -5.05 -1.39
CA LEU A 88 -14.75 -5.90 -0.29
C LEU A 88 -16.27 -6.06 -0.29
N ASP A 89 -17.01 -4.97 -0.52
CA ASP A 89 -18.47 -5.00 -0.61
C ASP A 89 -18.92 -5.96 -1.71
N HIS A 90 -18.27 -5.93 -2.87
CA HIS A 90 -18.56 -6.85 -3.96
C HIS A 90 -18.23 -8.31 -3.59
N LEU A 91 -17.10 -8.58 -2.94
CA LEU A 91 -16.74 -9.93 -2.50
C LEU A 91 -17.75 -10.51 -1.49
N ASN A 92 -18.42 -9.67 -0.73
CA ASN A 92 -19.46 -10.07 0.22
C ASN A 92 -20.87 -10.20 -0.41
N THR A 93 -21.01 -9.92 -1.72
CA THR A 93 -22.31 -10.14 -2.40
C THR A 93 -22.53 -11.61 -2.70
N THR A 94 -23.79 -12.03 -2.61
CA THR A 94 -24.17 -13.40 -2.98
C THR A 94 -24.07 -13.57 -4.49
N ILE A 95 -23.41 -14.65 -4.90
CA ILE A 95 -23.32 -15.02 -6.32
C ILE A 95 -24.63 -15.67 -6.73
N GLY A 96 -25.22 -15.23 -7.85
CA GLY A 96 -26.45 -15.84 -8.38
C GLY A 96 -26.19 -17.26 -8.92
N ASP A 97 -27.23 -18.09 -8.91
CA ASP A 97 -27.12 -19.53 -9.27
C ASP A 97 -26.95 -19.78 -10.78
N SER A 98 -27.16 -18.77 -11.64
CA SER A 98 -27.01 -18.93 -13.09
C SER A 98 -25.56 -18.72 -13.53
N ASP A 99 -25.12 -19.48 -14.55
CA ASP A 99 -23.79 -19.34 -15.15
C ASP A 99 -23.51 -17.89 -15.60
N SER A 100 -24.52 -17.23 -16.18
CA SER A 100 -24.38 -15.82 -16.58
C SER A 100 -24.14 -14.88 -15.39
N SER A 101 -24.78 -15.13 -14.25
CA SER A 101 -24.58 -14.33 -13.03
C SER A 101 -23.17 -14.52 -12.46
N GLN A 102 -22.66 -15.75 -12.52
CA GLN A 102 -21.30 -16.06 -12.06
C GLN A 102 -20.25 -15.37 -12.91
N VAL A 103 -20.41 -15.36 -14.25
CA VAL A 103 -19.50 -14.67 -15.17
C VAL A 103 -19.52 -13.16 -14.92
N ILE A 104 -20.70 -12.55 -14.79
CA ILE A 104 -20.83 -11.10 -14.52
C ILE A 104 -20.20 -10.75 -13.18
N TRP A 105 -20.41 -11.57 -12.15
CA TRP A 105 -19.80 -11.35 -10.83
C TRP A 105 -18.26 -11.43 -10.89
N ALA A 106 -17.73 -12.43 -11.60
CA ALA A 106 -16.29 -12.61 -11.76
C ALA A 106 -15.65 -11.45 -12.53
N ASP A 107 -16.24 -11.02 -13.64
CA ASP A 107 -15.77 -9.87 -14.41
C ASP A 107 -15.76 -8.59 -13.55
N LYS A 108 -16.82 -8.36 -12.79
CA LYS A 108 -16.91 -7.22 -11.91
C LYS A 108 -15.86 -7.26 -10.79
N LYS A 109 -15.63 -8.44 -10.21
CA LYS A 109 -14.57 -8.66 -9.21
C LYS A 109 -13.20 -8.27 -9.77
N ASP A 110 -12.88 -8.70 -11.00
CA ASP A 110 -11.59 -8.43 -11.64
C ASP A 110 -11.43 -6.95 -11.99
N ASP A 111 -12.51 -6.26 -12.39
CA ASP A 111 -12.52 -4.83 -12.62
C ASP A 111 -12.24 -4.06 -11.32
N LEU A 112 -12.93 -4.40 -10.25
CA LEU A 112 -12.76 -3.72 -8.96
C LEU A 112 -11.37 -3.96 -8.34
N LEU A 113 -10.81 -5.16 -8.49
CA LEU A 113 -9.43 -5.43 -8.08
C LEU A 113 -8.45 -4.59 -8.89
N SER A 114 -8.67 -4.48 -10.21
CA SER A 114 -7.84 -3.64 -11.08
C SER A 114 -7.91 -2.16 -10.69
N ASP A 115 -9.09 -1.68 -10.29
CA ASP A 115 -9.31 -0.33 -9.77
C ASP A 115 -8.53 -0.08 -8.48
N LEU A 116 -8.60 -1.02 -7.54
CA LEU A 116 -7.84 -0.96 -6.30
C LEU A 116 -6.33 -0.90 -6.57
N LEU A 117 -5.81 -1.80 -7.39
CA LEU A 117 -4.40 -1.86 -7.72
C LEU A 117 -3.92 -0.60 -8.46
N TYR A 118 -4.75 -0.04 -9.34
CA TYR A 118 -4.46 1.22 -10.02
C TYR A 118 -4.33 2.38 -9.01
N GLU A 119 -5.31 2.56 -8.13
CA GLU A 119 -5.29 3.64 -7.13
C GLU A 119 -4.13 3.47 -6.12
N MET A 120 -3.80 2.23 -5.74
CA MET A 120 -2.62 1.94 -4.92
C MET A 120 -1.34 2.34 -5.66
N GLY A 121 -1.17 1.94 -6.92
CA GLY A 121 -0.02 2.28 -7.74
C GLY A 121 0.14 3.80 -7.87
N GLN A 122 -0.91 4.53 -8.22
CA GLN A 122 -0.90 5.99 -8.31
C GLN A 122 -0.50 6.64 -6.97
N SER A 123 -1.04 6.15 -5.85
CA SER A 123 -0.71 6.68 -4.53
C SER A 123 0.76 6.45 -4.13
N LEU A 124 1.39 5.41 -4.64
CA LEU A 124 2.79 5.06 -4.39
C LEU A 124 3.77 5.71 -5.39
N GLY A 125 3.24 6.37 -6.43
CA GLY A 125 4.02 7.07 -7.45
C GLY A 125 4.36 6.23 -8.68
N PHE A 126 3.63 5.14 -8.91
CA PHE A 126 3.69 4.39 -10.16
C PHE A 126 2.67 4.93 -11.16
N ASP A 127 3.06 4.96 -12.42
CA ASP A 127 2.18 5.32 -13.53
C ASP A 127 1.88 4.05 -14.34
N PHE A 128 0.78 3.37 -13.98
CA PHE A 128 0.31 2.17 -14.66
C PHE A 128 -0.89 2.49 -15.54
N ASP A 129 -0.95 1.86 -16.70
CA ASP A 129 -2.20 1.77 -17.46
C ASP A 129 -3.12 0.72 -16.81
N LYS A 130 -4.34 1.12 -16.49
CA LYS A 130 -5.36 0.28 -15.84
C LYS A 130 -5.70 -0.97 -16.68
N VAL A 131 -5.71 -0.85 -18.00
CA VAL A 131 -5.94 -1.97 -18.91
C VAL A 131 -4.82 -3.00 -18.81
N HIS A 132 -3.60 -2.53 -18.61
CA HIS A 132 -2.43 -3.39 -18.44
C HIS A 132 -2.49 -4.18 -17.13
N ILE A 133 -2.96 -3.57 -16.04
CA ILE A 133 -3.13 -4.26 -14.75
C ILE A 133 -4.10 -5.44 -14.88
N LYS A 134 -5.23 -5.24 -15.57
CA LYS A 134 -6.26 -6.27 -15.77
C LYS A 134 -5.75 -7.45 -16.63
N LYS A 135 -5.02 -7.16 -17.71
CA LYS A 135 -4.62 -8.16 -18.73
C LYS A 135 -3.30 -8.86 -18.47
N ALA A 136 -2.42 -8.29 -17.65
CA ALA A 136 -1.05 -8.78 -17.47
C ALA A 136 -0.87 -9.85 -16.37
N GLY A 137 -1.96 -10.48 -15.90
CA GLY A 137 -1.90 -11.64 -15.00
C GLY A 137 -1.45 -12.86 -15.76
N TYR A 138 -0.17 -13.30 -15.63
CA TYR A 138 0.30 -14.55 -16.18
C TYR A 138 0.03 -15.70 -15.20
N ILE A 139 -0.76 -16.68 -15.64
CA ILE A 139 -0.95 -17.97 -14.95
C ILE A 139 -0.43 -19.02 -15.91
N PRO A 140 0.59 -19.83 -15.52
CA PRO A 140 0.97 -21.02 -16.30
C PRO A 140 -0.22 -21.97 -16.43
N VAL A 141 -0.46 -22.51 -17.62
CA VAL A 141 -1.56 -23.45 -17.91
C VAL A 141 -1.51 -24.68 -16.97
N ALA A 142 -0.31 -25.10 -16.56
CA ALA A 142 -0.11 -26.22 -15.64
C ALA A 142 -0.72 -26.01 -14.24
N TYR A 143 -0.99 -24.76 -13.80
CA TYR A 143 -1.66 -24.49 -12.53
C TYR A 143 -3.19 -24.49 -12.63
N SER A 144 -3.77 -24.34 -13.83
CA SER A 144 -5.22 -24.41 -14.03
C SER A 144 -5.76 -25.83 -13.88
N ASP A 145 -4.95 -26.85 -14.15
CA ASP A 145 -5.35 -28.26 -14.11
C ASP A 145 -5.36 -28.85 -12.68
N GLN A 146 -4.65 -28.24 -11.74
CA GLN A 146 -4.60 -28.71 -10.34
C GLN A 146 -5.82 -28.33 -9.49
N ASN A 147 -6.64 -27.39 -9.95
CA ASN A 147 -7.84 -26.95 -9.22
C ASN A 147 -9.13 -27.66 -9.65
N ASN A 148 -9.04 -28.64 -10.58
CA ASN A 148 -10.18 -29.39 -11.09
C ASN A 148 -10.20 -30.86 -10.62
N GLU A 149 -9.36 -31.26 -9.67
CA GLU A 149 -9.44 -32.53 -8.93
C GLU A 149 -9.97 -32.24 -7.49
#